data_70ad921dd73620034591f10c491e4b46
#
_entry.id   70ad921dd73620034591f10c491e4b46
#
_cell.length_a   1.000
_cell.length_b   1.000
_cell.length_c   1.000
_cell.angle_alpha   90.00
_cell.angle_beta   90.00
_cell.angle_gamma   90.00
#
_symmetry.space_group_name_H-M   'P 1'
#
loop_
_entity.id
_entity.type
_entity.pdbx_description
1 polymer ?
#
loop_
_entity_poly.entity_id
_entity_poly.type
_entity_poly.pdbx_seq_one_letter_code
_entity_poly.pdbx_strand_id
1 'polypeptide(L)'
;MKSILVFSNGEKIGDGIIKLPLLNELKRRLPNHNLFWMTDQGTTVYTSTLKNISGNYIYKIYEKVNLNYFFSNKISNKYQLEKEFFDIILDTQKSVFRTLTLKRIKHKTFISGSASGIFSDIRLNKNIRNEKKYYLEYLYDLLDLILKKEVDKNFKFPINKNIEVNLRKIFSENNNYVCIAPGAGEENKILFQDLFIIFLIWS
;
A
#
# COMPACT_ATOMS: atom_id res chain seq x y z
N MET A 1 1.78 15.45 18.45
CA MET A 1 2.60 14.86 17.37
C MET A 1 1.65 14.53 16.24
N LYS A 2 1.94 14.94 15.00
CA LYS A 2 1.04 14.70 13.86
C LYS A 2 1.09 13.24 13.43
N SER A 3 -0.03 12.70 12.97
CA SER A 3 -0.18 11.28 12.66
C SER A 3 -0.98 11.03 11.39
N ILE A 4 -0.54 10.03 10.63
CA ILE A 4 -1.23 9.56 9.43
C ILE A 4 -1.49 8.07 9.61
N LEU A 5 -2.74 7.64 9.49
CA LEU A 5 -3.12 6.25 9.43
C LEU A 5 -3.37 5.85 7.98
N VAL A 6 -2.62 4.89 7.47
CA VAL A 6 -2.88 4.25 6.17
C VAL A 6 -3.55 2.91 6.40
N PHE A 7 -4.74 2.75 5.84
CA PHE A 7 -5.50 1.51 5.92
C PHE A 7 -5.32 0.66 4.67
N SER A 8 -5.09 -0.62 4.88
CA SER A 8 -5.05 -1.66 3.87
C SER A 8 -5.76 -2.92 4.38
N ASN A 9 -6.14 -3.85 3.50
CA ASN A 9 -6.81 -5.07 3.94
C ASN A 9 -5.83 -6.20 4.32
N GLY A 10 -4.55 -5.98 4.12
CA GLY A 10 -3.46 -6.94 4.18
C GLY A 10 -2.73 -7.01 2.85
N GLU A 11 -1.45 -7.36 2.86
CA GLU A 11 -0.64 -7.39 1.65
C GLU A 11 0.13 -8.70 1.50
N LYS A 12 0.12 -9.25 0.29
CA LYS A 12 1.17 -10.12 -0.23
C LYS A 12 2.38 -9.30 -0.66
N ILE A 13 3.51 -9.95 -0.97
CA ILE A 13 4.79 -9.27 -1.29
C ILE A 13 4.62 -8.26 -2.43
N GLY A 14 3.96 -8.65 -3.53
CA GLY A 14 3.74 -7.76 -4.68
C GLY A 14 2.93 -6.52 -4.32
N ASP A 15 1.83 -6.67 -3.58
CA ASP A 15 1.01 -5.56 -3.13
C ASP A 15 1.76 -4.61 -2.18
N GLY A 16 2.62 -5.18 -1.32
CA GLY A 16 3.49 -4.39 -0.44
C GLY A 16 4.51 -3.58 -1.22
N ILE A 17 5.15 -4.19 -2.23
CA ILE A 17 6.11 -3.50 -3.10
C ILE A 17 5.45 -2.33 -3.83
N ILE A 18 4.26 -2.53 -4.41
CA ILE A 18 3.50 -1.48 -5.12
C ILE A 18 3.17 -0.29 -4.20
N LYS A 19 3.02 -0.52 -2.89
CA LYS A 19 2.69 0.54 -1.91
C LYS A 19 3.93 1.24 -1.31
N LEU A 20 5.14 0.76 -1.54
CA LEU A 20 6.36 1.43 -1.04
C LEU A 20 6.53 2.86 -1.54
N PRO A 21 6.24 3.19 -2.82
CA PRO A 21 6.26 4.57 -3.27
C PRO A 21 5.35 5.51 -2.47
N LEU A 22 4.15 5.04 -2.09
CA LEU A 22 3.23 5.77 -1.22
C LEU A 22 3.87 6.08 0.14
N LEU A 23 4.47 5.07 0.79
CA LEU A 23 5.14 5.23 2.09
C LEU A 23 6.30 6.23 2.00
N ASN A 24 7.12 6.10 0.97
CA ASN A 24 8.25 6.99 0.71
C ASN A 24 7.81 8.45 0.56
N GLU A 25 6.80 8.71 -0.28
CA GLU A 25 6.31 10.06 -0.51
C GLU A 25 5.65 10.67 0.73
N LEU A 26 4.86 9.90 1.48
CA LEU A 26 4.30 10.36 2.75
C LEU A 26 5.41 10.76 3.71
N LYS A 27 6.43 9.94 3.88
CA LYS A 27 7.55 10.25 4.78
C LYS A 27 8.38 11.44 4.31
N ARG A 28 8.65 11.52 3.00
CA ARG A 28 9.45 12.60 2.40
C ARG A 28 8.75 13.96 2.48
N ARG A 29 7.44 13.98 2.23
CA ARG A 29 6.65 15.23 2.17
C ARG A 29 6.08 15.66 3.51
N LEU A 30 5.86 14.71 4.40
CA LEU A 30 5.28 14.93 5.72
C LEU A 30 6.22 14.38 6.82
N PRO A 31 7.50 14.82 6.88
CA PRO A 31 8.51 14.25 7.77
C PRO A 31 8.15 14.34 9.25
N ASN A 32 7.34 15.33 9.62
CA ASN A 32 6.90 15.56 11.01
C ASN A 32 5.65 14.76 11.40
N HIS A 33 5.19 13.85 10.52
CA HIS A 33 4.07 12.96 10.81
C HIS A 33 4.56 11.55 11.09
N ASN A 34 4.07 10.94 12.15
CA ASN A 34 4.20 9.51 12.37
C ASN A 34 3.23 8.77 11.46
N LEU A 35 3.76 7.81 10.71
CA LEU A 35 2.97 6.99 9.81
C LEU A 35 2.59 5.69 10.50
N PHE A 36 1.30 5.45 10.59
CA PHE A 36 0.70 4.22 11.10
C PHE A 36 0.17 3.40 9.94
N TRP A 37 0.39 2.10 9.99
CA TRP A 37 -0.15 1.17 9.02
C TRP A 37 -1.18 0.27 9.68
N MET A 38 -2.33 0.06 9.05
CA MET A 38 -3.38 -0.77 9.59
C MET A 38 -3.89 -1.77 8.58
N THR A 39 -4.00 -3.05 9.00
CA THR A 39 -4.65 -4.09 8.21
C THR A 39 -5.89 -4.62 8.91
N ASP A 40 -6.91 -5.02 8.13
CA ASP A 40 -8.15 -5.56 8.67
C ASP A 40 -8.02 -7.04 9.02
N GLN A 41 -8.22 -7.94 8.07
CA GLN A 41 -8.20 -9.39 8.30
C GLN A 41 -6.86 -10.02 7.98
N GLY A 42 -6.15 -9.48 7.01
CA GLY A 42 -4.86 -9.99 6.56
C GLY A 42 -3.68 -9.52 7.41
N THR A 43 -2.55 -10.22 7.25
CA THR A 43 -1.24 -9.76 7.71
C THR A 43 -0.63 -8.78 6.72
N THR A 44 0.42 -8.08 7.13
CA THR A 44 1.20 -7.24 6.22
C THR A 44 2.63 -7.77 6.07
N VAL A 45 3.18 -7.67 4.87
CA VAL A 45 4.59 -8.01 4.61
C VAL A 45 5.56 -7.01 5.25
N TYR A 46 5.07 -5.89 5.75
CA TYR A 46 5.86 -4.88 6.46
C TYR A 46 6.26 -5.31 7.88
N THR A 47 5.64 -6.34 8.45
CA THR A 47 6.08 -6.99 9.69
C THR A 47 7.03 -8.16 9.45
N SER A 48 7.18 -8.61 8.20
CA SER A 48 7.94 -9.79 7.80
C SER A 48 8.94 -9.49 6.68
N THR A 49 8.68 -9.89 5.47
CA THR A 49 9.61 -9.88 4.32
C THR A 49 10.14 -8.47 3.98
N LEU A 50 9.30 -7.44 4.07
CA LEU A 50 9.66 -6.05 3.77
C LEU A 50 9.96 -5.21 5.03
N LYS A 51 10.08 -5.84 6.19
CA LYS A 51 10.28 -5.15 7.48
C LYS A 51 11.48 -4.19 7.46
N ASN A 52 12.61 -4.64 6.93
CA ASN A 52 13.84 -3.84 6.89
C ASN A 52 13.71 -2.58 6.01
N ILE A 53 12.87 -2.64 4.98
CA ILE A 53 12.61 -1.50 4.09
C ILE A 53 11.56 -0.58 4.71
N SER A 54 10.46 -1.15 5.16
CA SER A 54 9.32 -0.41 5.69
C SER A 54 9.58 0.24 7.04
N GLY A 55 10.50 -0.29 7.84
CA GLY A 55 10.86 0.23 9.16
C GLY A 55 11.39 1.68 9.14
N ASN A 56 11.91 2.13 8.00
CA ASN A 56 12.33 3.52 7.81
C ASN A 56 11.15 4.49 7.62
N TYR A 57 9.96 3.98 7.29
CA TYR A 57 8.78 4.77 6.96
C TYR A 57 7.70 4.67 8.04
N ILE A 58 7.43 3.45 8.54
CA ILE A 58 6.29 3.15 9.38
C ILE A 58 6.69 3.24 10.87
N TYR A 59 5.96 4.07 11.61
CA TYR A 59 6.15 4.23 13.07
C TYR A 59 5.52 3.06 13.84
N LYS A 60 4.30 2.66 13.49
CA LYS A 60 3.56 1.58 14.17
C LYS A 60 2.62 0.86 13.21
N ILE A 61 2.48 -0.45 13.41
CA ILE A 61 1.58 -1.30 12.62
C ILE A 61 0.49 -1.87 13.53
N TYR A 62 -0.76 -1.69 13.10
CA TYR A 62 -1.94 -2.36 13.65
C TYR A 62 -2.33 -3.49 12.70
N GLU A 63 -1.99 -4.71 13.05
CA GLU A 63 -2.19 -5.87 12.18
C GLU A 63 -3.35 -6.74 12.65
N LYS A 64 -4.13 -7.25 11.70
CA LYS A 64 -5.33 -8.08 11.96
C LYS A 64 -6.26 -7.40 12.95
N VAL A 65 -6.65 -6.17 12.62
CA VAL A 65 -7.50 -5.35 13.49
C VAL A 65 -8.87 -5.97 13.66
N ASN A 66 -9.35 -6.72 12.65
CA ASN A 66 -10.68 -7.32 12.60
C ASN A 66 -11.75 -6.26 12.89
N LEU A 67 -11.92 -5.34 11.92
CA LEU A 67 -12.89 -4.26 12.03
C LEU A 67 -14.29 -4.82 12.27
N ASN A 68 -14.93 -4.37 13.33
CA ASN A 68 -16.30 -4.73 13.66
C ASN A 68 -17.28 -4.13 12.65
N TYR A 69 -18.48 -4.68 12.58
CA TYR A 69 -19.55 -4.11 11.76
C TYR A 69 -19.81 -2.66 12.12
N PHE A 70 -20.19 -1.88 11.13
CA PHE A 70 -20.48 -0.45 11.26
C PHE A 70 -21.41 -0.11 12.44
N PHE A 71 -22.37 -0.99 12.76
CA PHE A 71 -23.32 -0.80 13.85
C PHE A 71 -22.78 -1.17 15.25
N SER A 72 -21.60 -1.76 15.35
CA SER A 72 -20.99 -2.09 16.64
C SER A 72 -20.52 -0.84 17.37
N ASN A 73 -20.66 -0.80 18.70
CA ASN A 73 -20.14 0.29 19.52
C ASN A 73 -18.60 0.33 19.53
N LYS A 74 -17.94 -0.80 19.33
CA LYS A 74 -16.49 -0.91 19.24
C LYS A 74 -16.03 -1.03 17.79
N ILE A 75 -14.98 -0.30 17.41
CA ILE A 75 -14.38 -0.36 16.08
C ILE A 75 -13.58 -1.66 15.91
N SER A 76 -12.89 -2.08 16.96
CA SER A 76 -12.12 -3.32 16.99
C SER A 76 -12.11 -3.91 18.41
N ASN A 77 -12.12 -5.25 18.50
CA ASN A 77 -11.94 -5.94 19.76
C ASN A 77 -10.46 -6.04 20.18
N LYS A 78 -9.54 -5.92 19.24
CA LYS A 78 -8.10 -6.06 19.47
C LYS A 78 -7.44 -4.74 19.90
N TYR A 79 -7.91 -3.62 19.37
CA TYR A 79 -7.33 -2.30 19.60
C TYR A 79 -8.43 -1.31 20.02
N GLN A 80 -8.07 -0.34 20.85
CA GLN A 80 -9.01 0.71 21.31
C GLN A 80 -8.98 1.90 20.33
N LEU A 81 -9.25 1.63 19.04
CA LEU A 81 -9.14 2.63 17.96
C LEU A 81 -10.13 3.79 18.11
N GLU A 82 -11.22 3.61 18.83
CA GLU A 82 -12.18 4.66 19.17
C GLU A 82 -11.58 5.76 20.08
N LYS A 83 -10.47 5.45 20.77
CA LYS A 83 -9.73 6.41 21.62
C LYS A 83 -8.58 7.11 20.88
N GLU A 84 -8.15 6.55 19.76
CA GLU A 84 -7.08 7.12 18.96
C GLU A 84 -7.58 8.32 18.14
N PHE A 85 -6.66 9.24 17.85
CA PHE A 85 -6.88 10.38 16.95
C PHE A 85 -5.78 10.42 15.89
N PHE A 86 -6.17 10.62 14.63
CA PHE A 86 -5.25 10.79 13.52
C PHE A 86 -5.50 12.11 12.79
N ASP A 87 -4.44 12.82 12.44
CA ASP A 87 -4.59 14.03 11.61
C ASP A 87 -5.11 13.68 10.22
N ILE A 88 -4.65 12.55 9.67
CA ILE A 88 -5.07 12.06 8.36
C ILE A 88 -5.34 10.55 8.46
N ILE A 89 -6.49 10.13 7.95
CA ILE A 89 -6.76 8.72 7.65
C ILE A 89 -6.82 8.57 6.13
N LEU A 90 -5.96 7.71 5.58
CA LEU A 90 -5.91 7.36 4.17
C LEU A 90 -6.41 5.93 3.98
N ASP A 91 -7.60 5.79 3.43
CA ASP A 91 -8.18 4.49 3.05
C ASP A 91 -7.79 4.15 1.62
N THR A 92 -6.92 3.16 1.46
CA THR A 92 -6.46 2.67 0.15
C THR A 92 -7.39 1.64 -0.47
N GLN A 93 -8.43 1.24 0.25
CA GLN A 93 -9.39 0.22 -0.18
C GLN A 93 -10.66 0.85 -0.77
N LYS A 94 -11.45 0.04 -1.47
CA LYS A 94 -12.72 0.47 -2.06
C LYS A 94 -13.96 -0.17 -1.38
N SER A 95 -13.80 -0.74 -0.19
CA SER A 95 -14.89 -1.41 0.53
C SER A 95 -15.71 -0.41 1.34
N VAL A 96 -16.94 -0.16 0.93
CA VAL A 96 -17.86 0.81 1.58
C VAL A 96 -18.02 0.54 3.09
N PHE A 97 -18.29 -0.71 3.48
CA PHE A 97 -18.50 -1.05 4.89
C PHE A 97 -17.26 -0.79 5.75
N ARG A 98 -16.06 -1.15 5.25
CA ARG A 98 -14.81 -0.86 5.95
C ARG A 98 -14.54 0.64 6.03
N THR A 99 -14.79 1.36 4.95
CA THR A 99 -14.66 2.82 4.90
C THR A 99 -15.54 3.51 5.96
N LEU A 100 -16.80 3.09 6.09
CA LEU A 100 -17.71 3.62 7.11
C LEU A 100 -17.23 3.31 8.53
N THR A 101 -16.70 2.13 8.76
CA THR A 101 -16.12 1.77 10.07
C THR A 101 -14.88 2.60 10.37
N LEU A 102 -13.98 2.76 9.41
CA LEU A 102 -12.77 3.59 9.53
C LEU A 102 -13.09 5.06 9.83
N LYS A 103 -14.12 5.59 9.18
CA LYS A 103 -14.55 6.99 9.39
C LYS A 103 -15.01 7.28 10.82
N ARG A 104 -15.28 6.26 11.62
CA ARG A 104 -15.62 6.39 13.06
C ARG A 104 -14.38 6.61 13.94
N ILE A 105 -13.17 6.29 13.47
CA ILE A 105 -11.94 6.63 14.19
C ILE A 105 -11.81 8.16 14.17
N LYS A 106 -11.48 8.74 15.32
CA LYS A 106 -11.35 10.20 15.43
C LYS A 106 -10.24 10.70 14.51
N HIS A 107 -10.55 11.66 13.67
CA HIS A 107 -9.62 12.19 12.68
C HIS A 107 -9.89 13.66 12.36
N LYS A 108 -8.90 14.32 11.78
CA LYS A 108 -9.06 15.67 11.22
C LYS A 108 -9.45 15.62 9.75
N THR A 109 -8.85 14.71 8.97
CA THR A 109 -9.10 14.58 7.53
C THR A 109 -9.18 13.11 7.17
N PHE A 110 -10.26 12.71 6.52
CA PHE A 110 -10.46 11.35 6.00
C PHE A 110 -10.44 11.36 4.48
N ILE A 111 -9.63 10.49 3.88
CA ILE A 111 -9.48 10.38 2.43
C ILE A 111 -9.71 8.93 2.02
N SER A 112 -10.66 8.71 1.12
CA SER A 112 -11.01 7.40 0.59
C SER A 112 -11.56 7.53 -0.83
N GLY A 113 -11.16 6.61 -1.71
CA GLY A 113 -11.74 6.48 -3.03
C GLY A 113 -12.98 5.58 -3.07
N SER A 114 -13.40 5.04 -1.93
CA SER A 114 -14.58 4.19 -1.82
C SER A 114 -15.84 4.95 -2.22
N ALA A 115 -16.77 4.26 -2.90
CA ALA A 115 -18.01 4.84 -3.43
C ALA A 115 -17.77 6.17 -4.18
N SER A 116 -16.76 6.19 -5.07
CA SER A 116 -16.37 7.39 -5.82
C SER A 116 -16.03 8.61 -4.94
N GLY A 117 -15.57 8.35 -3.70
CA GLY A 117 -15.11 9.37 -2.78
C GLY A 117 -16.22 10.11 -2.01
N ILE A 118 -17.45 9.58 -1.99
CA ILE A 118 -18.57 10.20 -1.24
C ILE A 118 -18.24 10.36 0.26
N PHE A 119 -17.46 9.41 0.82
CA PHE A 119 -17.09 9.42 2.24
C PHE A 119 -15.82 10.23 2.53
N SER A 120 -15.12 10.72 1.51
CA SER A 120 -13.90 11.52 1.66
C SER A 120 -14.23 12.94 2.09
N ASP A 121 -13.45 13.50 3.03
CA ASP A 121 -13.58 14.91 3.44
C ASP A 121 -13.01 15.87 2.39
N ILE A 122 -12.15 15.38 1.52
CA ILE A 122 -11.61 16.11 0.37
C ILE A 122 -12.27 15.58 -0.90
N ARG A 123 -12.79 16.49 -1.72
CA ARG A 123 -13.45 16.13 -2.99
C ARG A 123 -12.43 15.49 -3.94
N LEU A 124 -12.72 14.28 -4.38
CA LEU A 124 -11.87 13.57 -5.35
C LEU A 124 -11.97 14.21 -6.74
N ASN A 125 -10.82 14.31 -7.41
CA ASN A 125 -10.78 14.71 -8.82
C ASN A 125 -11.51 13.69 -9.71
N LYS A 126 -12.01 14.15 -10.88
CA LYS A 126 -12.66 13.26 -11.88
C LYS A 126 -11.76 12.08 -12.26
N ASN A 127 -10.46 12.29 -12.24
CA ASN A 127 -9.46 11.26 -12.57
C ASN A 127 -9.44 10.09 -11.57
N ILE A 128 -9.66 10.32 -10.28
CA ILE A 128 -9.68 9.28 -9.24
C ILE A 128 -10.95 8.42 -9.34
N ARG A 129 -12.02 9.00 -9.88
CA ARG A 129 -13.30 8.31 -10.09
C ARG A 129 -13.27 7.33 -11.28
N ASN A 130 -12.25 7.43 -12.14
CA ASN A 130 -12.12 6.57 -13.31
C ASN A 130 -11.60 5.19 -12.88
N GLU A 131 -12.42 4.15 -13.03
CA GLU A 131 -12.13 2.79 -12.53
C GLU A 131 -11.01 2.05 -13.28
N LYS A 132 -10.56 2.55 -14.43
CA LYS A 132 -9.56 1.89 -15.30
C LYS A 132 -8.11 2.21 -14.97
N LYS A 133 -7.82 2.90 -13.88
CA LYS A 133 -6.45 3.23 -13.50
C LYS A 133 -5.72 2.06 -12.86
N TYR A 134 -4.43 1.96 -13.17
CA TYR A 134 -3.54 1.08 -12.41
C TYR A 134 -3.55 1.48 -10.93
N TYR A 135 -3.42 0.49 -10.05
CA TYR A 135 -3.54 0.70 -8.61
C TYR A 135 -2.52 1.71 -8.07
N LEU A 136 -1.29 1.70 -8.58
CA LEU A 136 -0.26 2.67 -8.17
C LEU A 136 -0.64 4.12 -8.54
N GLU A 137 -1.21 4.34 -9.73
CA GLU A 137 -1.70 5.66 -10.12
C GLU A 137 -2.83 6.16 -9.23
N TYR A 138 -3.72 5.26 -8.86
CA TYR A 138 -4.77 5.57 -7.89
C TYR A 138 -4.18 5.99 -6.52
N LEU A 139 -3.13 5.32 -6.04
CA LEU A 139 -2.45 5.70 -4.80
C LEU A 139 -1.78 7.08 -4.90
N TYR A 140 -1.16 7.40 -6.03
CA TYR A 140 -0.59 8.73 -6.27
C TYR A 140 -1.66 9.81 -6.30
N ASP A 141 -2.80 9.57 -6.95
CA ASP A 141 -3.92 10.52 -6.95
C ASP A 141 -4.44 10.80 -5.52
N LEU A 142 -4.50 9.78 -4.67
CA LEU A 142 -4.85 9.97 -3.25
C LEU A 142 -3.80 10.79 -2.50
N LEU A 143 -2.51 10.60 -2.82
CA LEU A 143 -1.43 11.40 -2.26
C LEU A 143 -1.51 12.87 -2.69
N ASP A 144 -1.79 13.15 -3.95
CA ASP A 144 -1.93 14.51 -4.48
C ASP A 144 -2.98 15.30 -3.70
N LEU A 145 -4.07 14.64 -3.26
CA LEU A 145 -5.08 15.26 -2.41
C LEU A 145 -4.54 15.66 -1.03
N ILE A 146 -3.69 14.80 -0.44
CA ILE A 146 -3.07 15.05 0.86
C ILE A 146 -2.05 16.19 0.76
N LEU A 147 -1.21 16.11 -0.26
CA LEU A 147 -0.05 16.98 -0.41
C LEU A 147 -0.40 18.30 -1.11
N LYS A 148 -1.57 18.40 -1.74
CA LYS A 148 -2.00 19.53 -2.58
C LYS A 148 -0.96 19.90 -3.64
N LYS A 149 -0.20 18.93 -4.09
CA LYS A 149 0.88 19.06 -5.06
C LYS A 149 1.08 17.73 -5.78
N GLU A 150 1.40 17.79 -7.06
CA GLU A 150 1.71 16.61 -7.86
C GLU A 150 2.88 15.81 -7.27
N VAL A 151 2.72 14.49 -7.20
CA VAL A 151 3.69 13.55 -6.64
C VAL A 151 4.75 13.21 -7.69
N ASP A 152 6.00 13.17 -7.26
CA ASP A 152 7.08 12.62 -8.08
C ASP A 152 6.91 11.11 -8.22
N LYS A 153 6.73 10.64 -9.45
CA LYS A 153 6.50 9.22 -9.76
C LYS A 153 7.80 8.43 -9.91
N ASN A 154 8.97 9.07 -9.79
CA ASN A 154 10.29 8.45 -9.94
C ASN A 154 10.75 7.78 -8.64
N PHE A 155 10.03 6.78 -8.16
CA PHE A 155 10.46 6.00 -7.02
C PHE A 155 11.58 5.04 -7.41
N LYS A 156 12.73 5.15 -6.71
CA LYS A 156 13.81 4.17 -6.80
C LYS A 156 13.71 3.21 -5.63
N PHE A 157 13.63 1.92 -5.92
CA PHE A 157 13.57 0.88 -4.90
C PHE A 157 14.88 0.88 -4.09
N PRO A 158 14.82 0.93 -2.75
CA PRO A 158 16.03 0.88 -1.94
C PRO A 158 16.63 -0.53 -1.97
N ILE A 159 17.70 -0.69 -2.74
CA ILE A 159 18.43 -1.96 -2.84
C ILE A 159 19.55 -1.95 -1.78
N ASN A 160 19.67 -3.05 -1.04
CA ASN A 160 20.78 -3.25 -0.13
C ASN A 160 22.08 -3.39 -0.96
N LYS A 161 23.13 -2.63 -0.58
CA LYS A 161 24.41 -2.64 -1.27
C LYS A 161 25.02 -4.05 -1.42
N ASN A 162 24.86 -4.92 -0.42
CA ASN A 162 25.36 -6.30 -0.48
C ASN A 162 24.61 -7.12 -1.54
N ILE A 163 23.30 -6.91 -1.68
CA ILE A 163 22.50 -7.54 -2.73
C ILE A 163 22.93 -7.02 -4.09
N GLU A 164 23.15 -5.72 -4.24
CA GLU A 164 23.61 -5.10 -5.47
C GLU A 164 24.97 -5.68 -5.91
N VAL A 165 25.94 -5.78 -5.00
CA VAL A 165 27.25 -6.37 -5.28
C VAL A 165 27.13 -7.83 -5.73
N ASN A 166 26.27 -8.62 -5.11
CA ASN A 166 26.05 -10.02 -5.51
C ASN A 166 25.34 -10.13 -6.86
N LEU A 167 24.39 -9.25 -7.14
CA LEU A 167 23.72 -9.22 -8.45
C LEU A 167 24.69 -8.84 -9.57
N ARG A 168 25.60 -7.88 -9.36
CA ARG A 168 26.62 -7.50 -10.34
C ARG A 168 27.61 -8.65 -10.66
N LYS A 169 27.80 -9.61 -9.76
CA LYS A 169 28.59 -10.83 -10.01
C LYS A 169 27.87 -11.82 -10.95
N ILE A 170 26.53 -11.84 -10.89
CA ILE A 170 25.68 -12.74 -11.67
C ILE A 170 25.32 -12.11 -13.01
N PHE A 171 25.00 -10.82 -13.00
CA PHE A 171 24.55 -10.06 -14.16
C PHE A 171 25.63 -9.07 -14.60
N SER A 172 26.19 -9.29 -15.77
CA SER A 172 27.14 -8.36 -16.40
C SER A 172 26.39 -7.12 -16.93
N GLU A 173 26.96 -5.94 -16.74
CA GLU A 173 26.36 -4.67 -17.23
C GLU A 173 26.29 -4.60 -18.77
N ASN A 174 27.08 -5.42 -19.46
CA ASN A 174 27.16 -5.40 -20.94
C ASN A 174 26.21 -6.40 -21.62
N ASN A 175 25.42 -7.16 -20.87
CA ASN A 175 24.51 -8.16 -21.40
C ASN A 175 23.05 -7.72 -21.24
N ASN A 176 22.23 -8.05 -22.23
CA ASN A 176 20.78 -7.95 -22.12
C ASN A 176 20.24 -9.23 -21.46
N TYR A 177 19.37 -9.06 -20.47
CA TYR A 177 18.76 -10.16 -19.74
C TYR A 177 17.24 -10.12 -19.88
N VAL A 178 16.63 -11.27 -20.12
CA VAL A 178 15.19 -11.47 -20.02
C VAL A 178 14.90 -12.15 -18.69
N CYS A 179 14.13 -11.49 -17.84
CA CYS A 179 13.72 -12.04 -16.56
C CYS A 179 12.30 -12.57 -16.65
N ILE A 180 12.11 -13.84 -16.32
CA ILE A 180 10.80 -14.51 -16.32
C ILE A 180 10.49 -14.96 -14.90
N ALA A 181 9.34 -14.52 -14.37
CA ALA A 181 8.83 -14.89 -13.05
C ALA A 181 7.55 -15.73 -13.19
N PRO A 182 7.65 -17.06 -13.35
CA PRO A 182 6.50 -17.93 -13.61
C PRO A 182 5.60 -18.15 -12.40
N GLY A 183 6.11 -17.89 -11.19
CA GLY A 183 5.37 -18.06 -9.95
C GLY A 183 4.39 -16.92 -9.67
N ALA A 184 3.25 -17.26 -9.08
CA ALA A 184 2.26 -16.29 -8.60
C ALA A 184 1.74 -16.64 -7.20
N GLY A 185 1.13 -15.67 -6.52
CA GLY A 185 0.56 -15.87 -5.18
C GLY A 185 -0.74 -16.71 -5.15
N GLU A 186 -1.26 -17.07 -6.31
CA GLU A 186 -2.48 -17.86 -6.49
C GLU A 186 -2.23 -18.91 -7.59
N GLU A 187 -2.67 -20.14 -7.38
CA GLU A 187 -2.43 -21.26 -8.30
C GLU A 187 -2.94 -21.00 -9.73
N ASN A 188 -4.09 -20.34 -9.85
CA ASN A 188 -4.69 -20.00 -11.14
C ASN A 188 -3.92 -18.92 -11.92
N LYS A 189 -2.91 -18.32 -11.33
CA LYS A 189 -2.02 -17.31 -11.94
C LYS A 189 -0.63 -17.83 -12.22
N ILE A 190 -0.36 -19.10 -11.90
CA ILE A 190 0.92 -19.75 -12.19
C ILE A 190 0.95 -20.16 -13.66
N LEU A 191 2.02 -19.80 -14.36
CA LEU A 191 2.22 -20.26 -15.73
C LEU A 191 2.50 -21.78 -15.69
N PHE A 192 1.69 -22.57 -16.40
CA PHE A 192 1.90 -24.00 -16.47
C PHE A 192 3.24 -24.31 -17.13
N GLN A 193 3.91 -25.36 -16.64
CA GLN A 193 5.25 -25.74 -17.06
C GLN A 193 5.35 -25.96 -18.59
N ASP A 194 4.30 -26.49 -19.20
CA ASP A 194 4.23 -26.74 -20.65
C ASP A 194 4.21 -25.44 -21.47
N LEU A 195 3.49 -24.41 -21.00
CA LEU A 195 3.48 -23.09 -21.63
C LEU A 195 4.83 -22.38 -21.51
N PHE A 196 5.55 -22.64 -20.42
CA PHE A 196 6.88 -22.09 -20.19
C PHE A 196 7.91 -22.65 -21.15
N ILE A 197 7.85 -23.94 -21.44
CA ILE A 197 8.74 -24.65 -22.42
C ILE A 197 8.48 -24.09 -23.81
N ILE A 198 7.24 -23.86 -24.21
CA ILE A 198 6.90 -23.27 -25.52
C ILE A 198 7.54 -21.90 -25.68
N PHE A 199 7.52 -21.07 -24.63
CA PHE A 199 8.10 -19.71 -24.67
C PHE A 199 9.61 -19.72 -24.84
N LEU A 200 10.32 -20.67 -24.23
CA LEU A 200 11.77 -20.83 -24.35
C LEU A 200 12.23 -21.38 -25.73
N ILE A 201 11.36 -22.05 -26.46
CA ILE A 201 11.66 -22.58 -27.80
C ILE A 201 11.49 -21.51 -28.88
N TRP A 202 10.70 -20.45 -28.62
CA TRP A 202 10.43 -19.38 -29.58
C TRP A 202 11.28 -18.11 -29.36
N SER A 203 12.09 -18.06 -28.33
CA SER A 203 13.02 -16.95 -28.02
C SER A 203 14.45 -17.30 -28.45
#